data_48f44b46b73d60c7269cb4f36ad0e7d7
#
_entry.id   48f44b46b73d60c7269cb4f36ad0e7d7
#
_cell.length_a   1.000
_cell.length_b   1.000
_cell.length_c   1.000
_cell.angle_alpha   90.00
_cell.angle_beta   90.00
_cell.angle_gamma   90.00
#
_symmetry.space_group_name_H-M   'P 1'
#
loop_
_entity.id
_entity.type
_entity.pdbx_description
1 polymer ?
#
loop_
_entity_poly.entity_id
_entity_poly.type
_entity_poly.pdbx_seq_one_letter_code
_entity_poly.pdbx_strand_id
1 'polypeptide(L)'
;DGGGLRVLAWVKPFAAFKSNVPLAYAWEPVLVSAARKPVVGGLTVPLRDYLSEPITMQRGLSGAKPERVCWWLFEAVGAEPDDQLDDMYPGSGAVARAWDTWCERVTNRPIQTGLFAEEAA
;
A
#
# COMPACT_ATOMS: atom_id res chain seq x y z
N ASP A 1 7.66 -20.59 -2.26
CA ASP A 1 7.96 -20.28 -0.91
C ASP A 1 7.79 -18.77 -0.71
N GLY A 2 7.17 -18.41 0.36
CA GLY A 2 6.81 -17.02 0.62
C GLY A 2 7.86 -16.21 1.33
N GLY A 3 9.03 -16.78 1.59
CA GLY A 3 9.99 -16.15 2.47
C GLY A 3 11.02 -15.26 1.80
N GLY A 4 10.95 -15.10 0.49
CA GLY A 4 11.95 -14.32 -0.21
C GLY A 4 11.78 -12.82 -0.02
N LEU A 5 12.90 -12.11 -0.10
CA LEU A 5 12.89 -10.66 -0.08
C LEU A 5 12.53 -10.16 -1.48
N ARG A 6 11.59 -9.26 -1.55
CA ARG A 6 11.16 -8.68 -2.82
C ARG A 6 11.32 -7.17 -2.77
N VAL A 7 11.59 -6.59 -3.90
CA VAL A 7 11.67 -5.14 -4.03
C VAL A 7 10.45 -4.67 -4.81
N LEU A 8 9.70 -3.76 -4.19
CA LEU A 8 8.57 -3.12 -4.83
C LEU A 8 8.93 -1.66 -5.07
N ALA A 9 8.27 -1.04 -6.03
CA ALA A 9 8.55 0.35 -6.36
C ALA A 9 7.31 1.22 -6.18
N TRP A 10 7.42 2.23 -5.34
CA TRP A 10 6.41 3.27 -5.26
C TRP A 10 6.85 4.38 -6.21
N VAL A 11 6.15 4.51 -7.32
CA VAL A 11 6.44 5.49 -8.35
C VAL A 11 5.65 6.76 -8.06
N LYS A 12 6.35 7.89 -8.06
CA LYS A 12 5.74 9.18 -7.79
C LYS A 12 5.61 9.93 -9.10
N PRO A 13 4.39 10.29 -9.51
CA PRO A 13 4.22 10.97 -10.81
C PRO A 13 4.96 12.30 -10.90
N PHE A 14 5.21 12.95 -9.77
CA PHE A 14 5.95 14.20 -9.76
C PHE A 14 7.31 13.97 -9.14
N ALA A 15 8.34 14.25 -9.90
CA ALA A 15 9.69 14.12 -9.39
C ALA A 15 9.99 15.26 -8.41
N ALA A 16 10.73 14.92 -7.36
CA ALA A 16 11.20 15.91 -6.42
C ALA A 16 12.56 16.42 -6.90
N PHE A 17 12.66 17.72 -7.15
CA PHE A 17 13.90 18.33 -7.58
C PHE A 17 14.61 18.93 -6.38
N LYS A 18 15.86 18.58 -6.21
CA LYS A 18 16.68 19.14 -5.15
C LYS A 18 17.90 19.79 -5.77
N SER A 19 18.35 20.87 -5.15
CA SER A 19 19.58 21.53 -5.58
C SER A 19 20.73 20.53 -5.55
N ASN A 20 21.57 20.58 -6.57
CA ASN A 20 22.76 19.76 -6.65
C ASN A 20 22.49 18.26 -6.85
N VAL A 21 21.26 17.89 -7.16
CA VAL A 21 20.93 16.50 -7.50
C VAL A 21 20.61 16.46 -8.99
N PRO A 22 21.45 15.81 -9.79
CA PRO A 22 21.27 15.84 -11.25
C PRO A 22 20.08 15.02 -11.74
N LEU A 23 19.62 14.06 -10.96
CA LEU A 23 18.46 13.25 -11.32
C LEU A 23 17.39 13.42 -10.26
N ALA A 24 16.18 13.73 -10.71
CA ALA A 24 15.06 13.88 -9.80
C ALA A 24 14.61 12.52 -9.28
N TYR A 25 14.24 12.48 -8.02
CA TYR A 25 13.75 11.25 -7.40
C TYR A 25 12.28 11.06 -7.77
N ALA A 26 12.00 10.01 -8.50
CA ALA A 26 10.64 9.74 -8.97
C ALA A 26 10.08 8.43 -8.47
N TRP A 27 10.82 7.69 -7.65
CA TRP A 27 10.31 6.46 -7.07
C TRP A 27 11.10 6.11 -5.82
N GLU A 28 10.48 5.28 -4.98
CA GLU A 28 11.12 4.75 -3.79
C GLU A 28 11.03 3.23 -3.82
N PRO A 29 12.12 2.54 -3.49
CA PRO A 29 12.04 1.11 -3.31
C PRO A 29 11.42 0.77 -1.96
N VAL A 30 10.67 -0.32 -1.93
CA VAL A 30 10.13 -0.88 -0.70
C VAL A 30 10.57 -2.33 -0.64
N LEU A 31 11.19 -2.70 0.46
CA LEU A 31 11.64 -4.08 0.65
C LEU A 31 10.57 -4.83 1.41
N VAL A 32 10.13 -5.94 0.84
CA VAL A 32 9.04 -6.73 1.41
C VAL A 32 9.51 -8.15 1.59
N SER A 33 9.25 -8.70 2.77
CA SER A 33 9.44 -10.12 3.04
C SER A 33 8.15 -10.60 3.67
N ALA A 34 7.55 -11.62 3.08
CA ALA A 34 6.25 -12.09 3.55
C ALA A 34 6.20 -13.61 3.49
N ALA A 35 5.58 -14.19 4.50
CA ALA A 35 5.36 -15.63 4.53
C ALA A 35 4.07 -16.02 3.82
N ARG A 36 3.18 -15.07 3.59
CA ARG A 36 1.91 -15.34 2.93
C ARG A 36 1.93 -14.81 1.51
N LYS A 37 1.05 -15.37 0.70
CA LYS A 37 0.87 -14.86 -0.66
C LYS A 37 0.12 -13.53 -0.62
N PRO A 38 0.35 -12.65 -1.59
CA PRO A 38 -0.41 -11.42 -1.67
C PRO A 38 -1.90 -11.69 -1.76
N VAL A 39 -2.68 -10.78 -1.20
CA VAL A 39 -4.13 -10.84 -1.34
C VAL A 39 -4.55 -9.83 -2.39
N VAL A 40 -5.60 -10.16 -3.10
CA VAL A 40 -6.13 -9.30 -4.14
C VAL A 40 -7.57 -9.01 -3.75
N GLY A 41 -7.73 -8.03 -2.93
CA GLY A 41 -9.06 -7.81 -2.42
C GLY A 41 -9.43 -6.36 -2.24
N GLY A 42 -8.52 -5.58 -1.78
CA GLY A 42 -8.80 -4.19 -1.51
C GLY A 42 -8.69 -3.29 -2.70
N LEU A 43 -7.86 -3.65 -3.64
CA LEU A 43 -7.68 -2.87 -4.86
C LEU A 43 -8.27 -3.64 -6.02
N THR A 44 -8.56 -2.93 -7.06
CA THR A 44 -9.40 -3.43 -8.13
C THR A 44 -8.69 -4.28 -9.16
N VAL A 45 -7.38 -4.32 -9.11
CA VAL A 45 -6.62 -4.98 -10.17
C VAL A 45 -5.61 -5.90 -9.53
N PRO A 46 -5.05 -6.83 -10.31
CA PRO A 46 -4.01 -7.70 -9.78
C PRO A 46 -2.87 -6.89 -9.19
N LEU A 47 -2.29 -7.41 -8.13
CA LEU A 47 -1.17 -6.74 -7.50
C LEU A 47 0.04 -6.81 -8.40
N ARG A 48 0.75 -5.70 -8.44
CA ARG A 48 1.99 -5.58 -9.19
C ARG A 48 3.07 -5.17 -8.22
N ASP A 49 4.31 -5.32 -8.67
CA ASP A 49 5.44 -4.93 -7.86
C ASP A 49 5.74 -3.43 -7.92
N TYR A 50 4.83 -2.67 -8.49
CA TYR A 50 4.93 -1.22 -8.42
C TYR A 50 3.54 -0.60 -8.25
N LEU A 51 3.52 0.61 -7.72
CA LEU A 51 2.32 1.41 -7.62
C LEU A 51 2.70 2.85 -7.96
N SER A 52 1.91 3.48 -8.83
CA SER A 52 2.10 4.89 -9.14
C SER A 52 1.08 5.68 -8.33
N GLU A 53 1.58 6.51 -7.43
CA GLU A 53 0.72 7.27 -6.53
C GLU A 53 1.45 8.53 -6.12
N PRO A 54 0.84 9.72 -6.31
CA PRO A 54 1.51 10.96 -5.92
C PRO A 54 1.74 11.03 -4.42
N ILE A 55 2.75 11.80 -4.03
CA ILE A 55 3.01 12.03 -2.61
C ILE A 55 1.86 12.83 -2.01
N THR A 56 1.61 12.57 -0.73
CA THR A 56 0.62 13.32 0.00
C THR A 56 1.28 14.55 0.60
N MET A 57 0.75 15.71 0.26
CA MET A 57 1.25 16.97 0.79
C MET A 57 0.43 17.33 2.02
N GLN A 58 0.89 16.89 3.18
CA GLN A 58 0.26 17.26 4.42
C GLN A 58 1.10 18.34 5.09
N ARG A 59 0.41 19.34 5.61
CA ARG A 59 1.10 20.46 6.24
C ARG A 59 1.95 19.95 7.40
N GLY A 60 3.23 20.28 7.39
CA GLY A 60 4.13 19.93 8.47
C GLY A 60 4.55 18.47 8.54
N LEU A 61 4.11 17.65 7.59
CA LEU A 61 4.39 16.22 7.60
C LEU A 61 4.91 15.78 6.24
N SER A 62 6.13 16.18 5.95
CA SER A 62 6.76 15.69 4.72
C SER A 62 7.09 14.21 4.90
N GLY A 63 6.95 13.45 3.84
CA GLY A 63 7.29 12.04 3.87
C GLY A 63 6.20 11.11 4.35
N ALA A 64 5.00 11.62 4.65
CA ALA A 64 3.89 10.76 5.00
C ALA A 64 3.51 9.90 3.80
N LYS A 65 3.29 8.61 4.05
CA LYS A 65 2.92 7.71 2.97
C LYS A 65 1.44 7.85 2.64
N PRO A 66 1.09 7.95 1.36
CA PRO A 66 -0.31 7.97 0.96
C PRO A 66 -1.03 6.71 1.38
N GLU A 67 -2.31 6.84 1.66
CA GLU A 67 -3.11 5.72 2.12
C GLU A 67 -3.08 4.55 1.13
N ARG A 68 -3.17 4.84 -0.17
CA ARG A 68 -3.17 3.78 -1.17
C ARG A 68 -1.87 3.01 -1.22
N VAL A 69 -0.76 3.68 -0.96
CA VAL A 69 0.54 3.01 -0.88
C VAL A 69 0.52 2.01 0.28
N CYS A 70 -0.01 2.44 1.42
CA CYS A 70 -0.08 1.56 2.58
C CYS A 70 -0.99 0.36 2.31
N TRP A 71 -2.17 0.59 1.72
CA TRP A 71 -3.09 -0.49 1.37
C TRP A 71 -2.41 -1.50 0.45
N TRP A 72 -1.71 -1.01 -0.55
CA TRP A 72 -0.99 -1.85 -1.48
C TRP A 72 0.05 -2.73 -0.77
N LEU A 73 0.76 -2.14 0.19
CA LEU A 73 1.76 -2.90 0.94
C LEU A 73 1.11 -3.96 1.83
N PHE A 74 0.00 -3.64 2.46
CA PHE A 74 -0.71 -4.63 3.27
C PHE A 74 -1.14 -5.81 2.41
N GLU A 75 -1.62 -5.55 1.22
CA GLU A 75 -2.03 -6.62 0.33
C GLU A 75 -0.84 -7.39 -0.21
N ALA A 76 0.27 -6.72 -0.44
CA ALA A 76 1.46 -7.39 -0.92
C ALA A 76 2.00 -8.41 0.06
N VAL A 77 1.83 -8.18 1.35
CA VAL A 77 2.29 -9.13 2.37
C VAL A 77 1.22 -10.14 2.77
N GLY A 78 0.06 -10.08 2.15
CA GLY A 78 -1.02 -11.01 2.47
C GLY A 78 -1.64 -10.75 3.83
N ALA A 79 -1.73 -9.50 4.22
CA ALA A 79 -2.29 -9.13 5.51
C ALA A 79 -3.79 -9.46 5.57
N GLU A 80 -4.25 -9.69 6.79
CA GLU A 80 -5.66 -9.94 7.08
C GLU A 80 -6.10 -9.01 8.19
N PRO A 81 -7.39 -8.63 8.23
CA PRO A 81 -7.85 -7.70 9.27
C PRO A 81 -7.61 -8.17 10.70
N ASP A 82 -7.49 -9.46 10.91
CA ASP A 82 -7.21 -10.01 12.25
C ASP A 82 -5.76 -9.90 12.65
N ASP A 83 -4.89 -9.52 11.72
CA ASP A 83 -3.48 -9.37 12.03
C ASP A 83 -3.25 -8.14 12.86
N GLN A 84 -2.13 -8.09 13.53
CA GLN A 84 -1.69 -6.94 14.29
C GLN A 84 -0.59 -6.22 13.53
N LEU A 85 -0.76 -4.92 13.38
CA LEU A 85 0.25 -4.08 12.75
C LEU A 85 1.13 -3.45 13.82
N ASP A 86 2.43 -3.64 13.67
CA ASP A 86 3.40 -2.92 14.49
C ASP A 86 4.18 -1.98 13.59
N ASP A 87 4.02 -0.69 13.83
CA ASP A 87 4.73 0.33 13.07
C ASP A 87 5.95 0.76 13.87
N MET A 88 7.12 0.35 13.40
CA MET A 88 8.37 0.60 14.13
C MET A 88 8.75 2.08 14.16
N TYR A 89 8.29 2.86 13.20
CA TYR A 89 8.64 4.27 13.08
C TYR A 89 7.37 5.06 12.77
N PRO A 90 6.50 5.25 13.77
CA PRO A 90 5.13 5.74 13.51
C PRO A 90 5.06 7.14 12.91
N GLY A 91 6.01 8.01 13.25
CA GLY A 91 6.00 9.35 12.67
C GLY A 91 4.66 10.03 12.78
N SER A 92 4.03 10.31 11.64
CA SER A 92 2.73 11.01 11.60
C SER A 92 1.56 10.13 11.99
N GLY A 93 1.76 8.83 12.08
CA GLY A 93 0.67 7.88 12.28
C GLY A 93 -0.09 7.52 11.00
N ALA A 94 0.45 7.91 9.85
CA ALA A 94 -0.25 7.67 8.58
C ALA A 94 -0.46 6.19 8.31
N VAL A 95 0.54 5.37 8.61
CA VAL A 95 0.45 3.93 8.36
C VAL A 95 -0.61 3.29 9.25
N ALA A 96 -0.63 3.67 10.53
CA ALA A 96 -1.63 3.12 11.45
C ALA A 96 -3.05 3.52 11.04
N ARG A 97 -3.24 4.76 10.61
CA ARG A 97 -4.55 5.19 10.13
C ARG A 97 -4.94 4.44 8.86
N ALA A 98 -3.98 4.23 7.98
CA ALA A 98 -4.25 3.47 6.76
C ALA A 98 -4.61 2.01 7.07
N TRP A 99 -4.00 1.45 8.11
CA TRP A 99 -4.36 0.10 8.54
C TRP A 99 -5.81 0.04 8.99
N ASP A 100 -6.23 1.00 9.79
CA ASP A 100 -7.61 1.04 10.27
C ASP A 100 -8.59 1.16 9.10
N THR A 101 -8.32 2.04 8.16
CA THR A 101 -9.22 2.20 7.01
C THR A 101 -9.19 0.99 6.10
N TRP A 102 -8.03 0.36 5.95
CA TRP A 102 -7.93 -0.85 5.14
C TRP A 102 -8.71 -2.01 5.75
N CYS A 103 -8.56 -2.21 7.06
CA CYS A 103 -9.28 -3.26 7.75
C CYS A 103 -10.80 -3.06 7.64
N GLU A 104 -11.25 -1.83 7.82
CA GLU A 104 -12.66 -1.50 7.70
C GLU A 104 -13.14 -1.76 6.27
N ARG A 105 -12.36 -1.33 5.28
CA ARG A 105 -12.70 -1.52 3.89
C ARG A 105 -12.81 -3.02 3.54
N VAL A 106 -11.84 -3.80 3.98
CA VAL A 106 -11.85 -5.23 3.68
C VAL A 106 -12.99 -5.94 4.39
N THR A 107 -13.22 -5.58 5.65
CA THR A 107 -14.26 -6.20 6.45
C THR A 107 -15.66 -5.89 5.92
N ASN A 108 -15.86 -4.65 5.48
CA ASN A 108 -17.18 -4.20 5.04
C ASN A 108 -17.42 -4.37 3.55
N ARG A 109 -16.42 -4.88 2.84
CA ARG A 109 -16.59 -5.07 1.42
C ARG A 109 -17.61 -6.16 1.15
N PRO A 110 -18.53 -5.96 0.20
CA PRO A 110 -19.40 -7.04 -0.22
C PRO A 110 -18.57 -8.22 -0.71
N ILE A 111 -19.05 -9.42 -0.45
CA ILE A 111 -18.37 -10.61 -0.93
C ILE A 111 -18.37 -10.55 -2.45
N GLN A 112 -17.19 -10.60 -3.05
CA GLN A 112 -17.07 -10.40 -4.49
C GLN A 112 -17.85 -11.42 -5.27
N THR A 113 -17.80 -12.68 -4.86
CA THR A 113 -18.59 -13.70 -5.55
C THR A 113 -20.07 -13.42 -5.43
N GLY A 114 -20.53 -12.98 -4.26
CA GLY A 114 -21.91 -12.62 -4.08
C GLY A 114 -22.29 -11.44 -4.95
N LEU A 115 -21.43 -10.45 -5.01
CA LEU A 115 -21.67 -9.29 -5.84
C LEU A 115 -21.80 -9.66 -7.31
N PHE A 116 -20.89 -10.47 -7.79
CA PHE A 116 -20.94 -10.90 -9.17
C PHE A 116 -22.15 -11.78 -9.44
N ALA A 117 -22.51 -12.62 -8.48
CA ALA A 117 -23.71 -13.43 -8.61
C ALA A 117 -24.95 -12.55 -8.72
N GLU A 118 -25.02 -11.51 -7.93
CA GLU A 118 -26.13 -10.58 -7.99
C GLU A 118 -26.18 -9.87 -9.33
N GLU A 119 -25.05 -9.45 -9.83
CA GLU A 119 -24.99 -8.81 -11.12
C GLU A 119 -25.36 -9.76 -12.23
N ALA A 120 -25.00 -11.00 -12.09
CA ALA A 120 -25.34 -12.01 -13.07
C ALA A 120 -26.81 -12.37 -13.01
N ALA A 121 -27.43 -12.17 -11.89
CA ALA A 121 -28.84 -12.41 -11.75
C ALA A 121 -29.65 -11.23 -12.29
#